data_78d850591aea1b6373ac84ee17455152
#
_entry.id   78d850591aea1b6373ac84ee17455152
#
_cell.length_a   1.000
_cell.length_b   1.000
_cell.length_c   1.000
_cell.angle_alpha   90.00
_cell.angle_beta   90.00
_cell.angle_gamma   90.00
#
_symmetry.space_group_name_H-M   'P 1'
#
loop_
_entity.id
_entity.type
_entity.pdbx_description
1 polymer ?
#
loop_
_entity_poly.entity_id
_entity_poly.type
_entity_poly.pdbx_seq_one_letter_code
_entity_poly.pdbx_strand_id
1 'polypeptide(L)' 'MNREEIMNILPHRDNMLLLDDVENKNGTAVGHYTVRGDEFFLKGHFPDNPIVPGVILCEILAQSACVLMQDAMSE' A
#
# COMPACT_ATOMS: atom_id res chain seq x y z
N MET A 1 -1.04 10.61 5.85
CA MET A 1 -2.44 10.17 5.60
C MET A 1 -2.71 8.84 6.24
N ASN A 2 -3.83 8.75 6.92
CA ASN A 2 -4.29 7.48 7.47
C ASN A 2 -5.06 6.68 6.41
N ARG A 3 -5.52 5.49 6.78
CA ARG A 3 -6.18 4.59 5.84
C ARG A 3 -7.49 5.15 5.28
N GLU A 4 -8.27 5.85 6.09
CA GLU A 4 -9.52 6.47 5.63
C GLU A 4 -9.27 7.55 4.60
N GLU A 5 -8.27 8.38 4.81
CA GLU A 5 -7.89 9.43 3.87
C GLU A 5 -7.38 8.84 2.55
N ILE A 6 -6.62 7.74 2.62
CA ILE A 6 -6.14 7.02 1.44
C ILE A 6 -7.31 6.46 0.65
N MET A 7 -8.34 5.94 1.31
CA MET A 7 -9.54 5.39 0.66
C MET A 7 -10.32 6.44 -0.12
N ASN A 8 -10.18 7.71 0.23
CA ASN A 8 -10.80 8.81 -0.53
C ASN A 8 -10.09 9.06 -1.86
N ILE A 9 -8.84 8.61 -1.99
CA ILE A 9 -8.03 8.80 -3.19
C ILE A 9 -8.01 7.54 -4.04
N LEU A 10 -7.78 6.38 -3.41
CA LEU A 10 -7.66 5.09 -4.09
C LEU A 10 -8.97 4.32 -4.03
N PRO A 11 -9.38 3.70 -5.17
CA PRO A 11 -10.56 2.84 -5.17
C PRO A 11 -10.32 1.47 -4.55
N HIS A 12 -9.07 1.13 -4.25
CA HIS A 12 -8.71 -0.15 -3.64
C HIS A 12 -9.37 -0.33 -2.29
N ARG A 13 -9.79 -1.56 -1.98
CA ARG A 13 -10.47 -1.88 -0.73
C ARG A 13 -10.01 -3.23 -0.19
N ASP A 14 -10.19 -3.43 1.11
CA ASP A 14 -9.94 -4.69 1.80
C ASP A 14 -8.54 -5.23 1.52
N ASN A 15 -8.44 -6.45 1.01
CA ASN A 15 -7.15 -7.12 0.82
C ASN A 15 -6.30 -6.55 -0.33
N MET A 16 -6.85 -5.66 -1.13
CA MET A 16 -6.08 -4.98 -2.19
C MET A 16 -5.67 -3.56 -1.82
N LEU A 17 -6.10 -3.05 -0.67
CA LEU A 17 -5.61 -1.77 -0.15
C LEU A 17 -4.37 -2.05 0.69
N LEU A 18 -3.20 -1.87 0.09
CA LEU A 18 -1.92 -2.30 0.66
C LEU A 18 -1.14 -1.14 1.29
N LEU A 19 -1.87 -0.28 2.02
CA LEU A 19 -1.27 0.85 2.73
C LEU A 19 -1.99 1.04 4.05
N ASP A 20 -1.23 1.16 5.13
CA ASP A 20 -1.75 1.56 6.44
C ASP A 20 -1.71 3.08 6.59
N ASP A 21 -0.64 3.71 6.08
CA ASP A 21 -0.50 5.16 6.04
C ASP A 21 0.46 5.58 4.93
N VAL A 22 0.40 6.84 4.55
CA VAL A 22 1.32 7.45 3.59
C VAL A 22 1.68 8.85 4.08
N GLU A 23 2.96 9.19 4.01
CA GLU A 23 3.44 10.53 4.32
C GLU A 23 4.11 11.13 3.10
N ASN A 24 3.98 12.43 2.93
CA ASN A 24 4.72 13.18 1.92
C ASN A 24 5.87 13.90 2.63
N LYS A 25 7.09 13.43 2.39
CA LYS A 25 8.30 14.03 2.96
C LYS A 25 9.10 14.71 1.86
N ASN A 26 8.90 16.01 1.73
CA ASN A 26 9.63 16.84 0.74
C ASN A 26 9.47 16.32 -0.70
N GLY A 27 8.26 15.93 -1.07
CA GLY A 27 7.98 15.42 -2.41
C GLY A 27 8.24 13.93 -2.58
N THR A 28 8.60 13.23 -1.50
CA THR A 28 8.80 11.78 -1.51
C THR A 28 7.66 11.10 -0.76
N ALA A 29 7.02 10.14 -1.41
CA ALA A 29 5.99 9.34 -0.77
C ALA A 29 6.63 8.28 0.11
N VAL A 30 6.25 8.23 1.38
CA VAL A 30 6.67 7.19 2.31
C VAL A 30 5.43 6.46 2.78
N GLY A 31 5.19 5.29 2.20
CA GLY A 31 4.06 4.45 2.55
C GLY A 31 4.47 3.36 3.52
N HIS A 32 3.55 2.97 4.40
CA HIS A 32 3.76 1.90 5.36
C HIS A 32 2.65 0.88 5.25
N TYR A 33 3.03 -0.38 5.27
CA TYR A 33 2.10 -1.50 5.33
C TYR A 33 2.68 -2.57 6.23
N THR A 34 1.95 -2.95 7.27
CA THR A 34 2.37 -4.01 8.18
C THR A 34 1.78 -5.34 7.72
N VAL A 35 2.66 -6.28 7.39
CA VAL A 35 2.25 -7.64 7.01
C VAL A 35 1.77 -8.36 8.26
N ARG A 36 0.53 -8.87 8.22
CA ARG A 36 -0.12 -9.48 9.38
C ARG A 36 0.04 -11.00 9.44
N GLY A 37 0.33 -11.62 8.29
CA GLY A 37 0.56 -13.06 8.20
C GLY A 37 -0.62 -13.84 7.60
N ASP A 38 -1.78 -13.21 7.50
CA ASP A 38 -2.98 -13.85 6.97
C ASP A 38 -3.40 -13.34 5.59
N GLU A 39 -2.58 -12.50 4.96
CA GLU A 39 -2.87 -11.94 3.65
C GLU A 39 -2.98 -13.03 2.58
N PHE A 40 -3.88 -12.82 1.61
CA PHE A 40 -4.14 -13.79 0.55
C PHE A 40 -2.87 -14.13 -0.25
N PHE A 41 -1.98 -13.17 -0.46
CA PHE A 41 -0.76 -13.38 -1.24
C PHE A 41 0.29 -14.22 -0.54
N LEU A 42 0.15 -14.47 0.76
CA LEU A 42 1.07 -15.33 1.51
C LEU A 42 0.67 -16.80 1.46
N LYS A 43 -0.62 -17.08 1.23
CA LYS A 43 -1.16 -18.45 1.31
C LYS A 43 -0.56 -19.40 0.28
N GLY A 44 -0.18 -18.86 -0.89
CA GLY A 44 0.44 -19.65 -1.94
C GLY A 44 1.91 -19.38 -2.13
N HIS A 45 2.53 -18.54 -1.29
CA HIS A 45 3.88 -18.03 -1.55
C HIS A 45 4.68 -17.83 -0.25
N PHE A 46 5.07 -18.82 0.43
CA PHE A 46 4.97 -20.27 0.33
C PHE A 46 4.28 -20.77 1.59
N PRO A 47 3.52 -21.87 1.60
CA PRO A 47 2.67 -22.24 2.75
C PRO A 47 3.39 -22.37 4.09
N ASP A 48 4.60 -22.93 4.10
CA ASP A 48 5.39 -23.12 5.33
C ASP A 48 6.45 -22.04 5.54
N ASN A 49 6.59 -21.11 4.60
CA ASN A 49 7.58 -20.03 4.66
C ASN A 49 7.01 -18.82 3.92
N PRO A 50 6.13 -18.05 4.55
CA PRO A 50 5.46 -16.95 3.87
C PRO A 50 6.43 -15.84 3.48
N ILE A 51 6.44 -15.51 2.19
CA ILE A 51 7.27 -14.46 1.62
C ILE A 51 6.35 -13.54 0.82
N VAL A 52 6.49 -12.24 1.00
CA VAL A 52 5.71 -11.26 0.22
C VAL A 52 6.16 -11.33 -1.24
N PRO A 53 5.25 -11.63 -2.19
CA PRO A 53 5.63 -11.65 -3.61
C PRO A 53 6.13 -10.30 -4.11
N GLY A 54 7.11 -10.31 -5.01
CA GLY A 54 7.68 -9.07 -5.56
C GLY A 54 6.64 -8.17 -6.22
N VAL A 55 5.64 -8.74 -6.89
CA VAL A 55 4.58 -7.96 -7.53
C VAL A 55 3.74 -7.19 -6.50
N ILE A 56 3.59 -7.74 -5.29
CA ILE A 56 2.88 -7.06 -4.20
C ILE A 56 3.69 -5.87 -3.69
N LEU A 57 5.01 -6.01 -3.59
CA LEU A 57 5.88 -4.89 -3.22
C LEU A 57 5.78 -3.77 -4.25
N CYS A 58 5.74 -4.10 -5.54
CA CYS A 58 5.55 -3.12 -6.60
C CYS A 58 4.19 -2.43 -6.49
N GLU A 59 3.14 -3.17 -6.11
CA GLU A 59 1.80 -2.62 -5.94
C GLU A 59 1.75 -1.64 -4.76
N ILE A 60 2.43 -1.96 -3.66
CA ILE A 60 2.53 -1.06 -2.50
C ILE A 60 3.21 0.25 -2.91
N LEU A 61 4.30 0.18 -3.68
CA LEU A 61 4.99 1.36 -4.18
C LEU A 61 4.09 2.18 -5.11
N ALA A 62 3.37 1.52 -6.02
CA ALA A 62 2.47 2.18 -6.95
C ALA A 62 1.34 2.90 -6.23
N GLN A 63 0.74 2.28 -5.22
CA GLN A 63 -0.32 2.91 -4.43
C GLN A 63 0.21 4.13 -3.68
N SER A 64 1.40 4.04 -3.10
CA SER A 64 2.04 5.17 -2.41
C SER A 64 2.29 6.33 -3.37
N ALA A 65 2.77 6.05 -4.57
CA ALA A 65 3.03 7.06 -5.59
C ALA A 65 1.73 7.73 -6.05
N CYS A 66 0.66 6.95 -6.24
CA CYS A 66 -0.65 7.51 -6.63
C CYS A 66 -1.19 8.48 -5.59
N VAL A 67 -1.06 8.13 -4.31
CA VAL A 67 -1.50 9.00 -3.22
C VAL A 67 -0.72 10.31 -3.23
N LEU A 68 0.59 10.25 -3.41
CA LEU A 68 1.44 11.44 -3.47
C LEU A 68 1.05 12.34 -4.66
N MET A 69 0.86 11.76 -5.84
CA MET A 69 0.52 12.50 -7.04
C MET A 69 -0.84 13.19 -6.89
N GLN A 70 -1.83 12.51 -6.35
CA GLN A 70 -3.16 13.06 -6.14
C GLN A 70 -3.14 14.20 -5.12
N ASP A 71 -2.36 14.03 -4.05
CA ASP A 71 -2.19 15.05 -3.02
C ASP A 71 -1.58 16.33 -3.61
N ALA A 72 -0.55 16.18 -4.44
CA ALA A 72 0.10 17.29 -5.12
C ALA A 72 -0.85 17.98 -6.10
N MET A 73 -1.70 17.24 -6.80
CA MET A 73 -2.65 17.77 -7.76
C MET A 73 -3.84 18.48 -7.13
N SER A 74 -4.12 18.18 -5.85
CA SER A 74 -5.23 18.76 -5.11
C SER A 74 -4.95 20.17 -4.61
N GLU A 75 -3.72 20.58 -4.66
CA GLU A 75 -3.30 21.92 -4.28
C GLU A 75 -3.56 22.90 -5.43
#